data_760a71f37e1e3dc67ae0b49cc160d8cf
#
_entry.id   760a71f37e1e3dc67ae0b49cc160d8cf
#
_cell.length_a   1.000
_cell.length_b   1.000
_cell.length_c   1.000
_cell.angle_alpha   90.00
_cell.angle_beta   90.00
_cell.angle_gamma   90.00
#
_symmetry.space_group_name_H-M   'P 1'
#
loop_
_entity.id
_entity.type
_entity.pdbx_description
1 polymer ?
#
loop_
_entity_poly.entity_id
_entity_poly.type
_entity_poly.pdbx_seq_one_letter_code
_entity_poly.pdbx_strand_id
1 'polypeptide(L)'
;MEFRVISISKDDGASVLDIYEWFTGVTNEYTLNPDGIEVGDEDRMVIIRAQDNFSKAIELGRKFYQAGVLTLGVFPEHIEERGCFDAQTVNDGKSILSIVRALTCPPIYQGPVSFDINDIHATLKDAGRFYARFVYGADVDSLVLKVTDKFRQIDFTKVESVCINLYGESPSDFKSRGIEKINNLLNIIPKTSSALFGIHRLPDTFTCIPDEMKREISFGISFILAGKDIEI
;
A
#
# COMPACT_ATOMS: atom_id res chain seq x y z
N MET A 1 -12.16 2.69 -13.29
CA MET A 1 -11.32 3.15 -12.17
C MET A 1 -9.93 2.60 -12.40
N GLU A 2 -8.96 3.48 -12.54
CA GLU A 2 -7.59 3.09 -12.86
C GLU A 2 -6.64 3.38 -11.71
N PHE A 3 -5.82 2.38 -11.39
CA PHE A 3 -4.63 2.55 -10.55
C PHE A 3 -3.42 2.51 -11.46
N ARG A 4 -2.58 3.52 -11.39
CA ARG A 4 -1.35 3.55 -12.16
C ARG A 4 -0.14 3.39 -11.25
N VAL A 5 0.83 2.59 -11.70
CA VAL A 5 2.17 2.56 -11.13
C VAL A 5 3.15 3.00 -12.20
N ILE A 6 3.85 4.07 -11.94
CA ILE A 6 4.85 4.64 -12.83
C ILE A 6 6.22 4.46 -12.18
N SER A 7 7.12 3.78 -12.84
CA SER A 7 8.50 3.63 -12.39
C SER A 7 9.45 4.47 -13.25
N ILE A 8 10.29 5.23 -12.58
CA ILE A 8 11.31 6.09 -13.20
C ILE A 8 12.66 5.61 -12.67
N SER A 9 13.30 4.69 -13.39
CA SER A 9 14.64 4.21 -13.03
C SER A 9 15.25 3.40 -14.15
N LYS A 10 16.58 3.38 -14.23
CA LYS A 10 17.32 2.64 -15.25
C LYS A 10 17.50 1.16 -14.92
N ASP A 11 17.41 0.76 -13.63
CA ASP A 11 17.86 -0.56 -13.16
C ASP A 11 16.75 -1.45 -12.58
N ASP A 12 15.50 -1.26 -12.95
CA ASP A 12 14.36 -1.90 -12.30
C ASP A 12 13.95 -3.30 -12.82
N GLY A 13 14.85 -4.05 -13.44
CA GLY A 13 14.48 -5.28 -14.14
C GLY A 13 13.67 -6.31 -13.34
N ALA A 14 14.05 -6.64 -12.12
CA ALA A 14 13.40 -7.71 -11.35
C ALA A 14 12.14 -7.27 -10.59
N SER A 15 12.18 -6.12 -9.90
CA SER A 15 11.00 -5.62 -9.17
C SER A 15 9.89 -5.09 -10.06
N VAL A 16 10.20 -4.75 -11.29
CA VAL A 16 9.25 -4.36 -12.34
C VAL A 16 8.40 -5.55 -12.79
N LEU A 17 9.03 -6.69 -13.03
CA LEU A 17 8.33 -7.90 -13.45
C LEU A 17 7.32 -8.38 -12.39
N ASP A 18 7.68 -8.35 -11.12
CA ASP A 18 6.80 -8.74 -10.02
C ASP A 18 5.55 -7.84 -9.93
N ILE A 19 5.70 -6.53 -10.14
CA ILE A 19 4.58 -5.60 -10.17
C ILE A 19 3.71 -5.85 -11.40
N TYR A 20 4.33 -6.04 -12.56
CA TYR A 20 3.64 -6.29 -13.83
C TYR A 20 2.81 -7.58 -13.76
N GLU A 21 3.38 -8.68 -13.28
CA GLU A 21 2.66 -9.94 -13.12
C GLU A 21 1.47 -9.81 -12.17
N TRP A 22 1.61 -9.01 -11.12
CA TRP A 22 0.52 -8.77 -10.18
C TRP A 22 -0.61 -7.92 -10.79
N PHE A 23 -0.28 -6.98 -11.66
CA PHE A 23 -1.25 -6.11 -12.32
C PHE A 23 -1.92 -6.73 -13.54
N THR A 24 -1.36 -7.74 -14.18
CA THR A 24 -1.94 -8.36 -15.39
C THR A 24 -3.31 -9.02 -15.17
N GLY A 25 -3.69 -9.33 -13.94
CA GLY A 25 -5.02 -9.83 -13.59
C GLY A 25 -6.05 -8.76 -13.24
N VAL A 26 -5.69 -7.47 -13.25
CA VAL A 26 -6.52 -6.35 -12.82
C VAL A 26 -6.39 -5.21 -13.85
N THR A 27 -7.43 -4.41 -14.05
CA THR A 27 -7.43 -3.27 -14.99
C THR A 27 -6.54 -2.11 -14.49
N ASN A 28 -5.24 -2.36 -14.37
CA ASN A 28 -4.28 -1.39 -13.87
C ASN A 28 -3.15 -1.20 -14.87
N GLU A 29 -2.62 0.00 -14.94
CA GLU A 29 -1.53 0.34 -15.83
C GLU A 29 -0.21 0.42 -15.07
N TYR A 30 0.78 -0.32 -15.57
CA TYR A 30 2.17 -0.15 -15.16
C TYR A 30 2.97 0.45 -16.33
N THR A 31 3.70 1.52 -16.05
CA THR A 31 4.49 2.20 -17.08
C THR A 31 5.92 2.43 -16.60
N LEU A 32 6.89 2.04 -17.44
CA LEU A 32 8.31 2.24 -17.19
C LEU A 32 8.82 3.44 -17.99
N ASN A 33 9.45 4.39 -17.30
CA ASN A 33 10.09 5.58 -17.89
C ASN A 33 9.25 6.30 -18.95
N PRO A 34 7.99 6.61 -18.67
CA PRO A 34 7.10 7.13 -19.69
C PRO A 34 7.53 8.52 -20.18
N ASP A 35 7.44 8.69 -21.48
CA ASP A 35 7.46 10.02 -22.09
C ASP A 35 6.03 10.40 -22.46
N GLY A 36 5.54 11.51 -21.90
CA GLY A 36 4.27 12.09 -22.31
C GLY A 36 3.00 11.40 -21.77
N ILE A 37 3.02 10.84 -20.56
CA ILE A 37 1.77 10.35 -19.92
C ILE A 37 0.78 11.49 -19.75
N GLU A 38 -0.47 11.21 -20.16
CA GLU A 38 -1.60 12.06 -19.87
C GLU A 38 -2.45 11.50 -18.72
N VAL A 39 -3.02 12.42 -17.93
CA VAL A 39 -3.96 12.06 -16.87
C VAL A 39 -5.30 11.74 -17.53
N GLY A 40 -5.81 10.54 -17.28
CA GLY A 40 -7.12 10.10 -17.77
C GLY A 40 -8.24 10.44 -16.78
N ASP A 41 -9.48 10.54 -17.30
CA ASP A 41 -10.67 10.82 -16.48
C ASP A 41 -10.96 9.69 -15.45
N GLU A 42 -10.48 8.49 -15.71
CA GLU A 42 -10.66 7.31 -14.86
C GLU A 42 -9.56 7.15 -13.80
N ASP A 43 -8.51 7.95 -13.85
CA ASP A 43 -7.41 7.88 -12.89
C ASP A 43 -7.89 8.27 -11.50
N ARG A 44 -7.69 7.38 -10.52
CA ARG A 44 -8.07 7.60 -9.13
C ARG A 44 -6.86 7.64 -8.20
N MET A 45 -5.83 6.86 -8.52
CA MET A 45 -4.60 6.82 -7.76
C MET A 45 -3.41 6.56 -8.68
N VAL A 46 -2.34 7.30 -8.46
CA VAL A 46 -1.04 7.04 -9.09
C VAL A 46 0.03 6.84 -8.03
N ILE A 47 0.84 5.81 -8.21
CA ILE A 47 2.03 5.55 -7.41
C ILE A 47 3.24 5.82 -8.31
N ILE A 48 4.02 6.84 -7.99
CA ILE A 48 5.22 7.21 -8.72
C ILE A 48 6.43 6.76 -7.92
N ARG A 49 7.19 5.84 -8.49
CA ARG A 49 8.45 5.37 -7.95
C ARG A 49 9.61 5.95 -8.73
N ALA A 50 10.62 6.48 -8.04
CA ALA A 50 11.88 6.86 -8.65
C ALA A 50 13.05 6.52 -7.74
N GLN A 51 14.16 6.05 -8.34
CA GLN A 51 15.40 5.76 -7.63
C GLN A 51 16.44 6.86 -7.85
N ASP A 52 16.36 7.56 -8.97
CA ASP A 52 17.38 8.53 -9.39
C ASP A 52 16.80 9.80 -10.04
N ASN A 53 15.94 9.72 -10.99
CA ASN A 53 15.44 10.88 -11.76
C ASN A 53 14.28 11.59 -11.06
N PHE A 54 14.52 12.23 -9.92
CA PHE A 54 13.50 12.90 -9.13
C PHE A 54 12.84 14.08 -9.86
N SER A 55 13.54 14.79 -10.73
CA SER A 55 12.96 15.91 -11.50
C SER A 55 11.79 15.43 -12.36
N LYS A 56 11.93 14.29 -13.05
CA LYS A 56 10.85 13.69 -13.84
C LYS A 56 9.71 13.18 -12.95
N ALA A 57 10.02 12.60 -11.79
CA ALA A 57 9.01 12.16 -10.82
C ALA A 57 8.19 13.33 -10.28
N ILE A 58 8.84 14.45 -9.95
CA ILE A 58 8.19 15.68 -9.48
C ILE A 58 7.29 16.27 -10.57
N GLU A 59 7.77 16.34 -11.81
CA GLU A 59 6.98 16.83 -12.95
C GLU A 59 5.70 16.02 -13.15
N LEU A 60 5.82 14.70 -13.21
CA LEU A 60 4.68 13.79 -13.33
C LEU A 60 3.76 13.88 -12.10
N GLY A 61 4.33 13.85 -10.90
CA GLY A 61 3.57 13.98 -9.65
C GLY A 61 2.74 15.24 -9.63
N ARG A 62 3.33 16.39 -10.01
CA ARG A 62 2.61 17.66 -10.10
C ARG A 62 1.44 17.60 -11.07
N LYS A 63 1.62 16.94 -12.21
CA LYS A 63 0.56 16.80 -13.24
C LYS A 63 -0.66 16.04 -12.69
N PHE A 64 -0.44 14.89 -12.03
CA PHE A 64 -1.50 14.09 -11.44
C PHE A 64 -2.13 14.76 -10.22
N TYR A 65 -1.31 15.33 -9.33
CA TYR A 65 -1.77 16.05 -8.15
C TYR A 65 -2.68 17.23 -8.51
N GLN A 66 -2.30 18.05 -9.51
CA GLN A 66 -3.12 19.18 -9.99
C GLN A 66 -4.42 18.73 -10.66
N ALA A 67 -4.47 17.54 -11.21
CA ALA A 67 -5.68 16.94 -11.76
C ALA A 67 -6.59 16.33 -10.66
N GLY A 68 -6.19 16.35 -9.39
CA GLY A 68 -6.95 15.83 -8.27
C GLY A 68 -6.87 14.30 -8.09
N VAL A 69 -5.95 13.65 -8.79
CA VAL A 69 -5.65 12.22 -8.62
C VAL A 69 -4.86 12.04 -7.34
N LEU A 70 -5.19 11.03 -6.52
CA LEU A 70 -4.38 10.67 -5.36
C LEU A 70 -2.97 10.28 -5.81
N THR A 71 -1.99 11.12 -5.48
CA THR A 71 -0.63 11.02 -6.01
C THR A 71 0.34 10.64 -4.90
N LEU A 72 0.91 9.42 -5.00
CA LEU A 72 1.78 8.84 -3.99
C LEU A 72 3.21 8.69 -4.53
N GLY A 73 4.18 9.10 -3.72
CA GLY A 73 5.61 9.00 -4.02
C GLY A 73 6.27 7.83 -3.28
N VAL A 74 7.14 7.08 -3.98
CA VAL A 74 7.96 6.00 -3.40
C VAL A 74 9.41 6.23 -3.81
N PHE A 75 10.23 6.70 -2.87
CA PHE A 75 11.58 7.19 -3.13
C PHE A 75 12.59 6.62 -2.13
N PRO A 76 13.90 6.59 -2.42
CA PRO A 76 14.93 6.20 -1.45
C PRO A 76 15.08 7.21 -0.30
N GLU A 77 14.65 8.45 -0.50
CA GLU A 77 14.63 9.53 0.48
C GLU A 77 13.42 10.44 0.26
N HIS A 78 13.01 11.22 1.25
CA HIS A 78 11.91 12.16 1.09
C HIS A 78 12.28 13.34 0.18
N ILE A 79 11.36 13.69 -0.71
CA ILE A 79 11.47 14.85 -1.58
C ILE A 79 10.72 16.03 -0.95
N GLU A 80 11.44 17.12 -0.64
CA GLU A 80 10.86 18.31 -0.02
C GLU A 80 10.18 19.25 -1.05
N GLU A 81 9.45 18.70 -1.99
CA GLU A 81 8.76 19.49 -3.01
C GLU A 81 7.24 19.46 -2.74
N ARG A 82 6.64 20.65 -2.62
CA ARG A 82 5.20 20.78 -2.32
C ARG A 82 4.35 20.75 -3.61
N GLY A 83 3.11 20.27 -3.48
CA GLY A 83 2.14 20.29 -4.57
C GLY A 83 2.42 19.31 -5.68
N CYS A 84 3.11 18.21 -5.39
CA CYS A 84 3.39 17.13 -6.34
C CYS A 84 2.91 15.77 -5.83
N PHE A 85 2.85 15.57 -4.53
CA PHE A 85 2.43 14.32 -3.91
C PHE A 85 1.53 14.60 -2.72
N ASP A 86 0.49 13.79 -2.56
CA ASP A 86 -0.37 13.79 -1.36
C ASP A 86 0.36 13.16 -0.17
N ALA A 87 1.11 12.10 -0.43
CA ALA A 87 1.95 11.45 0.55
C ALA A 87 3.15 10.74 -0.11
N GLN A 88 4.22 10.58 0.67
CA GLN A 88 5.44 9.90 0.24
C GLN A 88 5.86 8.85 1.25
N THR A 89 6.51 7.80 0.78
CA THR A 89 7.17 6.80 1.63
C THR A 89 8.59 6.55 1.17
N VAL A 90 9.48 6.32 2.14
CA VAL A 90 10.85 5.92 1.87
C VAL A 90 10.90 4.41 1.60
N ASN A 91 11.59 4.00 0.56
CA ASN A 91 11.73 2.61 0.19
C ASN A 91 13.11 2.32 -0.40
N ASP A 92 13.78 1.33 0.16
CA ASP A 92 15.08 0.80 -0.30
C ASP A 92 15.00 -0.05 -1.60
N GLY A 93 13.83 -0.08 -2.25
CA GLY A 93 13.57 -0.88 -3.46
C GLY A 93 13.06 -2.29 -3.20
N LYS A 94 13.23 -2.84 -1.99
CA LYS A 94 12.90 -4.25 -1.69
C LYS A 94 11.43 -4.51 -1.37
N SER A 95 10.65 -3.46 -1.08
CA SER A 95 9.29 -3.58 -0.55
C SER A 95 8.21 -3.00 -1.47
N ILE A 96 8.54 -2.62 -2.70
CA ILE A 96 7.59 -1.93 -3.59
C ILE A 96 6.32 -2.74 -3.82
N LEU A 97 6.42 -4.03 -4.06
CA LEU A 97 5.27 -4.89 -4.27
C LEU A 97 4.36 -4.97 -3.02
N SER A 98 4.97 -5.01 -1.84
CA SER A 98 4.23 -4.97 -0.56
C SER A 98 3.48 -3.64 -0.37
N ILE A 99 4.09 -2.52 -0.77
CA ILE A 99 3.45 -1.19 -0.74
C ILE A 99 2.28 -1.15 -1.70
N VAL A 100 2.50 -1.52 -2.96
CA VAL A 100 1.46 -1.52 -4.01
C VAL A 100 0.28 -2.39 -3.60
N ARG A 101 0.52 -3.61 -3.09
CA ARG A 101 -0.55 -4.49 -2.60
C ARG A 101 -1.33 -3.88 -1.43
N ALA A 102 -0.66 -3.26 -0.47
CA ALA A 102 -1.33 -2.64 0.66
C ALA A 102 -2.29 -1.53 0.22
N LEU A 103 -1.94 -0.79 -0.84
CA LEU A 103 -2.72 0.31 -1.38
C LEU A 103 -3.85 -0.14 -2.32
N THR A 104 -3.65 -1.23 -3.05
CA THR A 104 -4.57 -1.61 -4.15
C THR A 104 -5.44 -2.82 -3.83
N CYS A 105 -4.99 -3.77 -2.98
CA CYS A 105 -5.81 -4.92 -2.62
C CYS A 105 -7.15 -4.54 -1.95
N PRO A 106 -7.18 -3.60 -0.97
CA PRO A 106 -8.44 -3.30 -0.29
C PRO A 106 -9.57 -2.84 -1.23
N PRO A 107 -9.37 -1.89 -2.15
CA PRO A 107 -10.42 -1.44 -3.05
C PRO A 107 -10.74 -2.42 -4.19
N ILE A 108 -9.85 -3.36 -4.50
CA ILE A 108 -10.05 -4.34 -5.56
C ILE A 108 -10.81 -5.57 -5.06
N TYR A 109 -10.45 -6.08 -3.90
CA TYR A 109 -11.03 -7.29 -3.33
C TYR A 109 -12.09 -6.96 -2.31
N GLN A 110 -13.35 -7.06 -2.71
CA GLN A 110 -14.46 -6.81 -1.81
C GLN A 110 -14.61 -7.91 -0.77
N GLY A 111 -14.90 -7.53 0.45
CA GLY A 111 -15.13 -8.41 1.59
C GLY A 111 -16.39 -8.04 2.37
N PRO A 112 -16.72 -8.78 3.43
CA PRO A 112 -17.87 -8.47 4.26
C PRO A 112 -17.76 -7.12 4.99
N VAL A 113 -16.53 -6.65 5.22
CA VAL A 113 -16.21 -5.29 5.67
C VAL A 113 -15.07 -4.83 4.76
N SER A 114 -15.36 -3.94 3.84
CA SER A 114 -14.38 -3.45 2.86
C SER A 114 -14.36 -1.93 2.85
N PHE A 115 -13.22 -1.37 2.50
CA PHE A 115 -13.12 0.03 2.10
C PHE A 115 -12.86 0.16 0.62
N ASP A 116 -13.31 1.27 0.09
CA ASP A 116 -13.13 1.61 -1.30
C ASP A 116 -11.94 2.57 -1.49
N ILE A 117 -11.78 3.04 -2.70
CA ILE A 117 -10.71 4.01 -3.04
C ILE A 117 -10.90 5.35 -2.32
N ASN A 118 -12.14 5.73 -1.95
CA ASN A 118 -12.38 7.00 -1.26
C ASN A 118 -11.87 6.94 0.17
N ASP A 119 -11.93 5.77 0.81
CA ASP A 119 -11.37 5.54 2.15
C ASP A 119 -9.84 5.65 2.12
N ILE A 120 -9.19 5.05 1.10
CA ILE A 120 -7.74 5.17 0.89
C ILE A 120 -7.38 6.64 0.61
N HIS A 121 -8.18 7.31 -0.22
CA HIS A 121 -7.99 8.72 -0.52
C HIS A 121 -8.11 9.58 0.74
N ALA A 122 -9.14 9.37 1.56
CA ALA A 122 -9.32 10.10 2.81
C ALA A 122 -8.17 9.89 3.82
N THR A 123 -7.54 8.70 3.77
CA THR A 123 -6.40 8.38 4.63
C THR A 123 -5.12 9.07 4.17
N LEU A 124 -4.89 9.19 2.87
CA LEU A 124 -3.59 9.57 2.29
C LEU A 124 -3.57 10.98 1.69
N LYS A 125 -4.73 11.59 1.43
CA LYS A 125 -4.81 12.94 0.85
C LYS A 125 -4.16 13.96 1.78
N ASP A 126 -3.18 14.68 1.25
CA ASP A 126 -2.41 15.70 1.97
C ASP A 126 -1.76 15.21 3.28
N ALA A 127 -1.57 13.90 3.42
CA ALA A 127 -0.98 13.30 4.63
C ALA A 127 0.53 13.58 4.76
N GLY A 128 1.19 13.92 3.67
CA GLY A 128 2.62 14.19 3.63
C GLY A 128 3.48 12.94 3.60
N ARG A 129 3.36 12.07 4.60
CA ARG A 129 4.11 10.82 4.68
C ARG A 129 3.19 9.62 4.92
N PHE A 130 3.58 8.45 4.42
CA PHE A 130 2.87 7.21 4.71
C PHE A 130 3.82 6.02 4.84
N TYR A 131 3.34 4.99 5.53
CA TYR A 131 3.96 3.67 5.58
C TYR A 131 2.92 2.61 5.23
N ALA A 132 3.15 1.87 4.18
CA ALA A 132 2.21 0.85 3.73
C ALA A 132 2.94 -0.48 3.53
N ARG A 133 2.37 -1.57 4.06
CA ARG A 133 2.90 -2.92 3.88
C ARG A 133 1.78 -3.94 3.77
N PHE A 134 2.01 -4.94 2.94
CA PHE A 134 1.25 -6.18 2.92
C PHE A 134 2.12 -7.28 3.52
N VAL A 135 1.63 -7.93 4.55
CA VAL A 135 2.32 -9.01 5.26
C VAL A 135 1.46 -10.27 5.20
N TYR A 136 2.08 -11.42 5.02
CA TYR A 136 1.38 -12.70 4.95
C TYR A 136 2.06 -13.77 5.82
N GLY A 137 1.27 -14.79 6.22
CA GLY A 137 1.72 -15.87 7.06
C GLY A 137 0.87 -17.13 6.92
N ALA A 138 1.42 -18.26 7.34
CA ALA A 138 0.74 -19.54 7.37
C ALA A 138 -0.35 -19.61 8.44
N ASP A 139 -0.17 -18.87 9.52
CA ASP A 139 -1.09 -18.78 10.64
C ASP A 139 -1.15 -17.34 11.22
N VAL A 140 -2.16 -17.09 12.04
CA VAL A 140 -2.40 -15.78 12.65
C VAL A 140 -1.27 -15.37 13.60
N ASP A 141 -0.63 -16.31 14.28
CA ASP A 141 0.44 -16.00 15.24
C ASP A 141 1.69 -15.49 14.56
N SER A 142 2.13 -16.19 13.52
CA SER A 142 3.26 -15.77 12.70
C SER A 142 3.00 -14.42 12.03
N LEU A 143 1.76 -14.19 11.57
CA LEU A 143 1.36 -12.96 10.95
C LEU A 143 1.40 -11.77 11.94
N VAL A 144 0.79 -11.92 13.11
CA VAL A 144 0.78 -10.89 14.17
C VAL A 144 2.20 -10.58 14.63
N LEU A 145 3.07 -11.58 14.76
CA LEU A 145 4.47 -11.37 15.12
C LEU A 145 5.19 -10.48 14.07
N LYS A 146 5.05 -10.83 12.78
CA LYS A 146 5.65 -10.06 11.68
C LYS A 146 5.17 -8.61 11.64
N VAL A 147 3.87 -8.37 11.89
CA VAL A 147 3.31 -7.01 11.92
C VAL A 147 3.78 -6.26 13.15
N THR A 148 3.82 -6.91 14.31
CA THR A 148 4.31 -6.32 15.56
C THR A 148 5.75 -5.85 15.40
N ASP A 149 6.61 -6.64 14.76
CA ASP A 149 8.01 -6.25 14.51
C ASP A 149 8.13 -5.02 13.59
N LYS A 150 7.22 -4.88 12.62
CA LYS A 150 7.13 -3.67 11.80
C LYS A 150 6.65 -2.47 12.61
N PHE A 151 5.64 -2.65 13.44
CA PHE A 151 5.07 -1.59 14.26
C PHE A 151 6.02 -1.07 15.33
N ARG A 152 6.92 -1.90 15.87
CA ARG A 152 7.96 -1.46 16.81
C ARG A 152 8.95 -0.43 16.24
N GLN A 153 9.04 -0.32 14.92
CA GLN A 153 9.93 0.60 14.22
C GLN A 153 9.28 1.95 13.96
N ILE A 154 8.00 2.12 14.31
CA ILE A 154 7.19 3.29 13.96
C ILE A 154 6.86 4.10 15.21
N ASP A 155 7.09 5.39 15.15
CA ASP A 155 6.59 6.33 16.17
C ASP A 155 5.10 6.60 15.95
N PHE A 156 4.26 5.85 16.63
CA PHE A 156 2.81 5.98 16.53
C PHE A 156 2.26 7.33 17.01
N THR A 157 3.03 8.12 17.76
CA THR A 157 2.58 9.45 18.18
C THR A 157 2.40 10.41 17.01
N LYS A 158 3.04 10.08 15.86
CA LYS A 158 2.99 10.85 14.61
C LYS A 158 2.00 10.30 13.58
N VAL A 159 1.31 9.19 13.92
CA VAL A 159 0.33 8.55 13.04
C VAL A 159 -1.03 9.20 13.25
N GLU A 160 -1.56 9.82 12.21
CA GLU A 160 -2.86 10.52 12.21
C GLU A 160 -3.99 9.62 11.69
N SER A 161 -3.70 8.76 10.72
CA SER A 161 -4.67 7.87 10.08
C SER A 161 -4.11 6.48 9.87
N VAL A 162 -4.97 5.47 10.00
CA VAL A 162 -4.61 4.05 9.88
C VAL A 162 -5.69 3.31 9.10
N CYS A 163 -5.29 2.54 8.08
CA CYS A 163 -6.13 1.54 7.44
C CYS A 163 -5.53 0.16 7.66
N ILE A 164 -6.31 -0.77 8.16
CA ILE A 164 -5.88 -2.16 8.36
C ILE A 164 -6.88 -3.10 7.72
N ASN A 165 -6.39 -4.02 6.89
CA ASN A 165 -7.19 -5.08 6.29
C ASN A 165 -6.64 -6.44 6.66
N LEU A 166 -7.56 -7.33 7.01
CA LEU A 166 -7.30 -8.73 7.23
C LEU A 166 -7.75 -9.54 6.03
N TYR A 167 -6.94 -10.51 5.65
CA TYR A 167 -7.21 -11.44 4.56
C TYR A 167 -7.11 -12.86 5.08
N GLY A 168 -8.14 -13.68 4.84
CA GLY A 168 -8.19 -15.10 5.18
C GLY A 168 -8.99 -15.90 4.16
N GLU A 169 -8.95 -17.22 4.20
CA GLU A 169 -9.76 -18.08 3.33
C GLU A 169 -11.24 -17.90 3.60
N SER A 170 -11.59 -17.70 4.89
CA SER A 170 -12.96 -17.45 5.36
C SER A 170 -12.98 -16.38 6.44
N PRO A 171 -14.01 -15.52 6.49
CA PRO A 171 -14.21 -14.60 7.62
C PRO A 171 -14.31 -15.30 8.97
N SER A 172 -14.67 -16.61 9.00
CA SER A 172 -14.70 -17.40 10.22
C SER A 172 -13.33 -17.72 10.81
N ASP A 173 -12.26 -17.65 9.99
CA ASP A 173 -10.90 -17.99 10.42
C ASP A 173 -10.38 -17.02 11.49
N PHE A 174 -10.93 -15.80 11.51
CA PHE A 174 -10.59 -14.77 12.50
C PHE A 174 -11.46 -14.82 13.78
N LYS A 175 -12.51 -15.69 13.84
CA LYS A 175 -13.58 -15.60 14.85
C LYS A 175 -13.23 -15.98 16.29
N SER A 176 -12.15 -16.70 16.56
CA SER A 176 -11.95 -17.15 17.96
C SER A 176 -10.66 -16.66 18.60
N ARG A 177 -9.53 -16.94 17.99
CA ARG A 177 -8.22 -16.54 18.56
C ARG A 177 -7.55 -15.42 17.78
N GLY A 178 -7.89 -15.27 16.49
CA GLY A 178 -7.31 -14.28 15.62
C GLY A 178 -7.70 -12.85 15.99
N ILE A 179 -8.98 -12.59 16.26
CA ILE A 179 -9.50 -11.25 16.59
C ILE A 179 -8.88 -10.71 17.88
N GLU A 180 -8.72 -11.52 18.91
CA GLU A 180 -8.11 -11.07 20.17
C GLU A 180 -6.66 -10.62 19.97
N LYS A 181 -5.88 -11.40 19.23
CA LYS A 181 -4.49 -11.08 18.92
C LYS A 181 -4.36 -9.83 18.05
N ILE A 182 -5.26 -9.67 17.09
CA ILE A 182 -5.33 -8.48 16.24
C ILE A 182 -5.79 -7.27 17.04
N ASN A 183 -6.76 -7.42 17.94
CA ASN A 183 -7.15 -6.35 18.87
C ASN A 183 -5.99 -5.90 19.75
N ASN A 184 -5.14 -6.81 20.19
CA ASN A 184 -3.92 -6.45 20.93
C ASN A 184 -2.93 -5.65 20.05
N LEU A 185 -2.82 -5.99 18.77
CA LEU A 185 -2.06 -5.20 17.81
C LEU A 185 -2.66 -3.81 17.61
N LEU A 186 -4.00 -3.73 17.49
CA LEU A 186 -4.72 -2.46 17.32
C LEU A 186 -4.62 -1.55 18.56
N ASN A 187 -4.42 -2.10 19.74
CA ASN A 187 -4.22 -1.32 20.96
C ASN A 187 -2.91 -0.51 20.98
N ILE A 188 -1.98 -0.80 20.07
CA ILE A 188 -0.74 0.00 19.87
C ILE A 188 -1.08 1.33 19.17
N ILE A 189 -2.17 1.37 18.41
CA ILE A 189 -2.60 2.55 17.65
C ILE A 189 -3.17 3.60 18.62
N PRO A 190 -2.73 4.85 18.58
CA PRO A 190 -3.28 5.90 19.41
C PRO A 190 -4.78 6.07 19.18
N LYS A 191 -5.55 6.28 20.26
CA LYS A 191 -6.99 6.55 20.17
C LYS A 191 -7.34 7.85 19.45
N THR A 192 -6.35 8.71 19.23
CA THR A 192 -6.47 9.97 18.50
C THR A 192 -6.39 9.81 16.99
N SER A 193 -5.89 8.67 16.52
CA SER A 193 -5.79 8.39 15.08
C SER A 193 -7.13 7.94 14.52
N SER A 194 -7.45 8.40 13.32
CA SER A 194 -8.56 7.84 12.53
C SER A 194 -8.21 6.41 12.12
N ALA A 195 -9.03 5.44 12.44
CA ALA A 195 -8.75 4.04 12.12
C ALA A 195 -9.90 3.41 11.31
N LEU A 196 -9.55 2.85 10.15
CA LEU A 196 -10.42 2.04 9.30
C LEU A 196 -9.98 0.58 9.38
N PHE A 197 -10.95 -0.31 9.42
CA PHE A 197 -10.70 -1.74 9.54
C PHE A 197 -11.54 -2.53 8.54
N GLY A 198 -10.90 -3.42 7.77
CA GLY A 198 -11.53 -4.27 6.78
C GLY A 198 -11.22 -5.75 6.98
N ILE A 199 -12.13 -6.61 6.49
CA ILE A 199 -11.94 -8.06 6.44
C ILE A 199 -12.27 -8.53 5.03
N HIS A 200 -11.33 -9.18 4.38
CA HIS A 200 -11.41 -9.63 3.00
C HIS A 200 -11.15 -11.14 2.90
N ARG A 201 -11.68 -11.73 1.84
CA ARG A 201 -11.25 -13.06 1.44
C ARG A 201 -9.88 -12.97 0.79
N LEU A 202 -8.97 -13.89 1.15
CA LEU A 202 -7.70 -14.03 0.46
C LEU A 202 -8.01 -14.46 -0.99
N PRO A 203 -7.59 -13.70 -2.01
CA PRO A 203 -7.88 -14.06 -3.39
C PRO A 203 -7.19 -15.37 -3.77
N ASP A 204 -7.93 -16.28 -4.41
CA ASP A 204 -7.39 -17.52 -4.96
C ASP A 204 -6.29 -17.27 -6.02
N THR A 205 -6.25 -16.05 -6.54
CA THR A 205 -5.36 -15.56 -7.59
C THR A 205 -4.30 -14.60 -7.09
N PHE A 206 -3.72 -14.79 -5.91
CA PHE A 206 -2.46 -14.12 -5.60
C PHE A 206 -1.37 -14.66 -6.53
N THR A 207 -1.42 -14.23 -7.79
CA THR A 207 -0.48 -14.65 -8.85
C THR A 207 0.97 -14.29 -8.53
N CYS A 208 1.18 -13.34 -7.63
CA CYS A 208 2.52 -12.86 -7.24
C CYS A 208 3.07 -13.50 -5.96
N ILE A 209 2.39 -14.50 -5.42
CA ILE A 209 3.00 -15.37 -4.43
C ILE A 209 3.58 -16.54 -5.23
N PRO A 210 4.90 -16.83 -5.12
CA PRO A 210 5.49 -18.00 -5.73
C PRO A 210 4.63 -19.24 -5.42
N ASP A 211 4.38 -20.10 -6.40
CA ASP A 211 3.49 -21.27 -6.24
C ASP A 211 3.92 -22.17 -5.08
N GLU A 212 5.22 -22.19 -4.78
CA GLU A 212 5.81 -22.89 -3.65
C GLU A 212 5.31 -22.31 -2.31
N MET A 213 5.07 -21.01 -2.23
CA MET A 213 4.57 -20.34 -1.02
C MET A 213 3.04 -20.29 -0.94
N LYS A 214 2.31 -20.43 -2.06
CA LYS A 214 0.83 -20.38 -2.08
C LYS A 214 0.19 -21.46 -1.18
N ARG A 215 0.84 -22.60 -1.02
CA ARG A 215 0.39 -23.69 -0.15
C ARG A 215 0.57 -23.42 1.34
N GLU A 216 1.41 -22.45 1.68
CA GLU A 216 1.79 -22.11 3.06
C GLU A 216 1.15 -20.81 3.55
N ILE A 217 0.45 -20.08 2.69
CA ILE A 217 -0.13 -18.78 3.02
C ILE A 217 -1.63 -18.93 3.18
N SER A 218 -2.10 -18.79 4.41
CA SER A 218 -3.54 -18.80 4.73
C SER A 218 -4.06 -17.45 5.20
N PHE A 219 -3.17 -16.50 5.55
CA PHE A 219 -3.55 -15.21 6.13
C PHE A 219 -2.71 -14.07 5.60
N GLY A 220 -3.31 -12.91 5.51
CA GLY A 220 -2.64 -11.65 5.20
C GLY A 220 -3.13 -10.49 6.05
N ILE A 221 -2.26 -9.51 6.25
CA ILE A 221 -2.62 -8.19 6.77
C ILE A 221 -2.02 -7.15 5.83
N SER A 222 -2.84 -6.22 5.35
CA SER A 222 -2.34 -4.96 4.82
C SER A 222 -2.59 -3.85 5.81
N PHE A 223 -1.65 -2.93 5.90
CA PHE A 223 -1.83 -1.72 6.69
C PHE A 223 -1.22 -0.51 5.98
N ILE A 224 -1.90 0.62 6.17
CA ILE A 224 -1.48 1.93 5.71
C ILE A 224 -1.50 2.82 6.94
N LEU A 225 -0.39 3.44 7.26
CA LEU A 225 -0.24 4.44 8.32
C LEU A 225 0.09 5.75 7.64
N ALA A 226 -0.59 6.82 8.00
CA ALA A 226 -0.39 8.13 7.40
C ALA A 226 -0.27 9.23 8.45
N GLY A 227 0.53 10.24 8.18
CA GLY A 227 0.74 11.41 9.03
C GLY A 227 1.89 12.27 8.52
N LYS A 228 1.95 13.53 8.94
CA LYS A 228 2.88 14.53 8.38
C LYS A 228 4.35 14.20 8.61
N ASP A 229 4.68 13.61 9.75
CA ASP A 229 6.05 13.46 10.23
C ASP A 229 6.39 12.00 10.59
N ILE A 230 5.71 11.02 9.98
CA ILE A 230 6.05 9.62 10.21
C ILE A 230 7.49 9.37 9.75
N GLU A 231 8.32 8.89 10.65
CA GLU A 231 9.69 8.41 10.38
C GLU A 231 9.68 6.89 10.39
N ILE A 232 10.40 6.28 9.44
CA ILE A 232 10.45 4.83 9.22
C ILE A 232 11.90 4.41 9.11
#